data_2a5d53520dabae4a79caab0cf6be11e2
#
_entry.id   2a5d53520dabae4a79caab0cf6be11e2
#
_cell.length_a   1.000
_cell.length_b   1.000
_cell.length_c   1.000
_cell.angle_alpha   90.00
_cell.angle_beta   90.00
_cell.angle_gamma   90.00
#
_symmetry.space_group_name_H-M   'P 1'
#
loop_
_entity.id
_entity.type
_entity.pdbx_description
1 polymer ?
#
loop_
_entity_poly.entity_id
_entity_poly.type
_entity_poly.pdbx_seq_one_letter_code
_entity_poly.pdbx_strand_id
1 'polypeptide(L)'
;MNLISRLLLILLLSLTSLAQAWQQVNENAPEPAREFRAAWVATVFNLDWPSKAGLPAEQQKAELLHIIEQAAKLRLNAIILQVRPNGDAVYQSELEPWSAWLTGPGKNPGYDPLAFAIAEAHRRGIEIHAWFNPFRATVSSKPVGRGHVSRTQPGWLLKAGSTTILNPGRTQARGYVLRVIMDVVRRYNIDGVHLDDYFYPYPPHHNVADGRTPAQRRAAIDSFVQELYRQVKAVKPHVRVGISPFGIWQPGFPENVEAGLNAYEELACDARKWLAQGWVDYLAPQLYWRCEGPQSFPALMRWWSSINPNRPVWPGIASVRIGSKEDPGRKASEIGRQIAYTRSLARQSCGQLFWSWKSLGTNRGGIQKELARYYSTLALPPAMPWSGSTSPARPTLQAQNTSQGCVITWQGQARKWVLQVGSKGRWFTMDILPGNCTKITLPAKVANTLDRIAIRPISPTGVSGAPGILAR
;
A
#
# COMPACT_ATOMS: atom_id res chain seq x y z
N MET A 1 1.91 -56.10 -51.77
CA MET A 1 1.80 -54.85 -51.03
C MET A 1 2.96 -53.98 -51.43
N ASN A 2 2.64 -53.00 -52.26
CA ASN A 2 3.62 -52.17 -52.95
C ASN A 2 4.39 -51.25 -51.99
N LEU A 3 5.63 -51.00 -52.25
CA LEU A 3 6.55 -50.09 -51.51
C LEU A 3 5.96 -48.70 -51.27
N ILE A 4 5.04 -48.26 -52.16
CA ILE A 4 4.30 -46.99 -52.07
C ILE A 4 3.32 -46.99 -50.89
N SER A 5 2.69 -48.12 -50.56
CA SER A 5 1.74 -48.24 -49.43
C SER A 5 2.46 -48.23 -48.04
N ARG A 6 3.73 -48.62 -47.99
CA ARG A 6 4.54 -48.54 -46.76
C ARG A 6 5.12 -47.12 -46.52
N LEU A 7 5.39 -46.39 -47.60
CA LEU A 7 5.84 -45.00 -47.50
C LEU A 7 4.70 -44.03 -47.11
N LEU A 8 3.46 -44.27 -47.55
CA LEU A 8 2.28 -43.51 -47.14
C LEU A 8 1.88 -43.77 -45.65
N LEU A 9 2.12 -44.99 -45.12
CA LEU A 9 1.83 -45.32 -43.72
C LEU A 9 2.91 -44.76 -42.80
N ILE A 10 4.14 -44.57 -43.27
CA ILE A 10 5.22 -43.92 -42.49
C ILE A 10 5.10 -42.39 -42.55
N LEU A 11 4.57 -41.82 -43.61
CA LEU A 11 4.31 -40.38 -43.72
C LEU A 11 3.08 -39.90 -42.92
N LEU A 12 2.16 -40.81 -42.55
CA LEU A 12 0.99 -40.51 -41.68
C LEU A 12 1.29 -40.70 -40.19
N LEU A 13 2.45 -41.26 -39.82
CA LEU A 13 2.90 -41.44 -38.42
C LEU A 13 3.91 -40.38 -37.98
N SER A 14 4.31 -39.46 -38.84
CA SER A 14 5.31 -38.45 -38.54
C SER A 14 4.79 -37.03 -38.61
N LEU A 15 3.63 -36.72 -38.05
CA LEU A 15 3.24 -35.33 -37.80
C LEU A 15 1.91 -35.27 -37.01
N THR A 16 1.92 -35.76 -35.81
CA THR A 16 1.09 -35.15 -34.76
C THR A 16 1.77 -35.39 -33.43
N SER A 17 2.78 -34.61 -33.10
CA SER A 17 2.81 -34.15 -31.74
C SER A 17 1.53 -33.31 -31.60
N LEU A 18 0.41 -33.95 -31.34
CA LEU A 18 -0.81 -33.29 -30.90
C LEU A 18 -0.40 -32.46 -29.70
N ALA A 19 -0.12 -31.18 -29.92
CA ALA A 19 0.01 -30.24 -28.83
C ALA A 19 -1.29 -30.43 -28.04
N GLN A 20 -1.20 -31.12 -26.92
CA GLN A 20 -2.35 -31.50 -26.11
C GLN A 20 -3.16 -30.24 -25.83
N ALA A 21 -4.41 -30.23 -26.29
CA ALA A 21 -5.25 -29.05 -26.19
C ALA A 21 -5.54 -28.74 -24.70
N TRP A 22 -5.46 -27.49 -24.35
CA TRP A 22 -5.84 -27.04 -23.03
C TRP A 22 -7.32 -27.31 -22.77
N GLN A 23 -7.63 -28.00 -21.68
CA GLN A 23 -9.00 -28.29 -21.28
C GLN A 23 -9.27 -27.75 -19.88
N GLN A 24 -10.47 -27.22 -19.65
CA GLN A 24 -10.85 -26.79 -18.31
C GLN A 24 -11.10 -28.01 -17.42
N VAL A 25 -10.45 -28.00 -16.25
CA VAL A 25 -10.52 -29.11 -15.27
C VAL A 25 -11.06 -28.63 -13.93
N ASN A 26 -11.61 -29.57 -13.15
CA ASN A 26 -12.08 -29.30 -11.81
C ASN A 26 -11.00 -29.66 -10.76
N GLU A 27 -9.91 -28.91 -10.79
CA GLU A 27 -8.81 -29.01 -9.85
C GLU A 27 -8.73 -27.74 -8.97
N ASN A 28 -7.80 -27.71 -8.02
CA ASN A 28 -7.46 -26.53 -7.23
C ASN A 28 -5.99 -26.16 -7.42
N ALA A 29 -5.72 -24.86 -7.52
CA ALA A 29 -4.40 -24.30 -7.38
C ALA A 29 -4.20 -23.84 -5.91
N PRO A 30 -2.97 -23.81 -5.39
CA PRO A 30 -2.71 -23.32 -4.04
C PRO A 30 -3.11 -21.84 -3.90
N GLU A 31 -3.42 -21.42 -2.67
CA GLU A 31 -3.65 -20.01 -2.40
C GLU A 31 -2.39 -19.19 -2.71
N PRO A 32 -2.52 -18.03 -3.38
CA PRO A 32 -1.42 -17.11 -3.58
C PRO A 32 -0.84 -16.63 -2.23
N ALA A 33 0.46 -16.39 -2.20
CA ALA A 33 1.09 -15.78 -1.02
C ALA A 33 0.40 -14.46 -0.65
N ARG A 34 0.27 -14.22 0.66
CA ARG A 34 -0.31 -12.97 1.19
C ARG A 34 0.66 -12.29 2.13
N GLU A 35 0.96 -11.05 1.84
CA GLU A 35 1.84 -10.19 2.63
C GLU A 35 1.68 -8.75 2.13
N PHE A 36 1.46 -7.79 3.03
CA PHE A 36 1.46 -6.38 2.65
C PHE A 36 2.89 -5.88 2.50
N ARG A 37 3.25 -5.41 1.32
CA ARG A 37 4.60 -4.97 0.96
C ARG A 37 4.52 -3.56 0.41
N ALA A 38 4.75 -2.56 1.24
CA ALA A 38 4.54 -1.17 0.86
C ALA A 38 5.76 -0.28 1.08
N ALA A 39 5.78 0.86 0.41
CA ALA A 39 6.69 1.95 0.71
C ALA A 39 5.92 3.27 0.77
N TRP A 40 6.30 4.16 1.70
CA TRP A 40 5.85 5.54 1.69
C TRP A 40 6.57 6.33 0.60
N VAL A 41 5.78 7.13 -0.13
CA VAL A 41 6.26 8.12 -1.10
C VAL A 41 5.82 9.49 -0.61
N ALA A 42 6.74 10.20 0.04
CA ALA A 42 6.49 11.51 0.63
C ALA A 42 6.67 12.63 -0.40
N THR A 43 5.67 13.52 -0.48
CA THR A 43 5.71 14.70 -1.36
C THR A 43 6.18 15.95 -0.61
N VAL A 44 5.94 16.03 0.70
CA VAL A 44 6.41 17.13 1.53
C VAL A 44 7.92 17.25 1.46
N PHE A 45 8.42 18.47 1.34
CA PHE A 45 9.85 18.79 1.15
C PHE A 45 10.49 18.13 -0.09
N ASN A 46 9.68 17.60 -1.01
CA ASN A 46 10.16 16.83 -2.16
C ASN A 46 11.11 15.68 -1.73
N LEU A 47 10.74 14.99 -0.64
CA LEU A 47 11.58 13.94 -0.05
C LEU A 47 11.74 12.76 -1.01
N ASP A 48 10.63 12.27 -1.58
CA ASP A 48 10.63 11.13 -2.49
C ASP A 48 10.14 11.50 -3.90
N TRP A 49 9.07 12.32 -4.01
CA TRP A 49 8.47 12.74 -5.28
C TRP A 49 7.62 14.01 -5.11
N PRO A 50 7.57 14.90 -6.15
CA PRO A 50 8.53 14.96 -7.25
C PRO A 50 9.93 15.35 -6.75
N SER A 51 10.98 15.13 -7.52
CA SER A 51 12.37 15.38 -7.10
C SER A 51 12.65 16.82 -6.71
N LYS A 52 11.88 17.76 -7.26
CA LYS A 52 11.80 19.18 -6.85
C LYS A 52 10.47 19.79 -7.27
N ALA A 53 10.05 20.86 -6.61
CA ALA A 53 8.89 21.63 -7.02
C ALA A 53 9.13 22.33 -8.37
N GLY A 54 8.05 22.51 -9.15
CA GLY A 54 8.08 23.28 -10.41
C GLY A 54 8.54 22.49 -11.63
N LEU A 55 8.67 21.16 -11.53
CA LEU A 55 8.97 20.33 -12.70
C LEU A 55 7.82 20.36 -13.72
N PRO A 56 8.11 20.24 -15.02
CA PRO A 56 7.10 20.02 -16.06
C PRO A 56 6.29 18.75 -15.78
N ALA A 57 5.02 18.72 -16.23
CA ALA A 57 4.10 17.60 -16.02
C ALA A 57 4.68 16.25 -16.49
N GLU A 58 5.30 16.23 -17.67
CA GLU A 58 5.88 15.00 -18.23
C GLU A 58 7.04 14.46 -17.41
N GLN A 59 7.86 15.34 -16.81
CA GLN A 59 8.93 14.91 -15.91
C GLN A 59 8.36 14.38 -14.59
N GLN A 60 7.35 15.04 -14.02
CA GLN A 60 6.66 14.55 -12.83
C GLN A 60 6.06 13.15 -13.07
N LYS A 61 5.39 12.95 -14.22
CA LYS A 61 4.82 11.64 -14.61
C LYS A 61 5.91 10.58 -14.79
N ALA A 62 7.00 10.92 -15.48
CA ALA A 62 8.11 10.00 -15.71
C ALA A 62 8.76 9.53 -14.40
N GLU A 63 8.99 10.45 -13.44
CA GLU A 63 9.51 10.11 -12.12
C GLU A 63 8.54 9.20 -11.35
N LEU A 64 7.24 9.52 -11.34
CA LEU A 64 6.23 8.73 -10.63
C LEU A 64 6.06 7.34 -11.26
N LEU A 65 6.04 7.26 -12.60
CA LEU A 65 6.02 6.00 -13.32
C LEU A 65 7.25 5.14 -12.98
N HIS A 66 8.43 5.74 -12.95
CA HIS A 66 9.66 5.05 -12.55
C HIS A 66 9.56 4.48 -11.13
N ILE A 67 9.01 5.23 -10.17
CA ILE A 67 8.76 4.76 -8.80
C ILE A 67 7.87 3.51 -8.83
N ILE A 68 6.76 3.56 -9.55
CA ILE A 68 5.78 2.46 -9.62
C ILE A 68 6.40 1.23 -10.29
N GLU A 69 7.18 1.40 -11.36
CA GLU A 69 7.86 0.31 -12.05
C GLU A 69 8.93 -0.37 -11.19
N GLN A 70 9.72 0.42 -10.48
CA GLN A 70 10.72 -0.13 -9.56
C GLN A 70 10.05 -0.83 -8.37
N ALA A 71 8.92 -0.30 -7.85
CA ALA A 71 8.14 -0.96 -6.82
C ALA A 71 7.63 -2.34 -7.29
N ALA A 72 7.13 -2.44 -8.52
CA ALA A 72 6.74 -3.72 -9.13
C ALA A 72 7.92 -4.70 -9.25
N LYS A 73 9.09 -4.24 -9.70
CA LYS A 73 10.32 -5.06 -9.79
C LYS A 73 10.77 -5.57 -8.41
N LEU A 74 10.60 -4.77 -7.36
CA LEU A 74 10.86 -5.17 -5.98
C LEU A 74 9.74 -6.04 -5.37
N ARG A 75 8.69 -6.35 -6.15
CA ARG A 75 7.50 -7.11 -5.72
C ARG A 75 6.78 -6.48 -4.52
N LEU A 76 6.82 -5.15 -4.43
CA LEU A 76 5.90 -4.40 -3.60
C LEU A 76 4.50 -4.48 -4.21
N ASN A 77 3.48 -4.47 -3.36
CA ASN A 77 2.08 -4.55 -3.79
C ASN A 77 1.23 -3.37 -3.31
N ALA A 78 1.86 -2.38 -2.67
CA ALA A 78 1.22 -1.12 -2.32
C ALA A 78 2.22 0.04 -2.29
N ILE A 79 1.72 1.24 -2.59
CA ILE A 79 2.40 2.52 -2.42
C ILE A 79 1.52 3.40 -1.54
N ILE A 80 2.12 3.96 -0.49
CA ILE A 80 1.47 4.95 0.39
C ILE A 80 1.89 6.32 -0.10
N LEU A 81 1.08 6.89 -1.01
CA LEU A 81 1.38 8.16 -1.68
C LEU A 81 0.84 9.33 -0.88
N GLN A 82 1.70 10.26 -0.47
CA GLN A 82 1.28 11.47 0.23
C GLN A 82 0.57 12.42 -0.73
N VAL A 83 -0.75 12.55 -0.57
CA VAL A 83 -1.62 13.36 -1.44
C VAL A 83 -2.04 14.68 -0.80
N ARG A 84 -1.91 14.80 0.53
CA ARG A 84 -2.24 16.01 1.29
C ARG A 84 -1.14 16.29 2.32
N PRO A 85 -0.06 16.99 1.93
CA PRO A 85 1.06 17.26 2.83
C PRO A 85 0.82 18.40 3.84
N ASN A 86 0.16 19.51 3.47
CA ASN A 86 0.07 20.72 4.29
C ASN A 86 -1.25 21.48 4.11
N GLY A 87 -2.41 20.85 4.11
CA GLY A 87 -3.67 21.52 3.80
C GLY A 87 -3.75 21.98 2.33
N ASP A 88 -3.01 21.31 1.49
CA ASP A 88 -2.94 21.49 0.04
C ASP A 88 -2.96 20.13 -0.66
N ALA A 89 -3.30 20.08 -1.94
CA ALA A 89 -3.60 18.85 -2.65
C ALA A 89 -2.57 18.51 -3.72
N VAL A 90 -2.23 17.21 -3.84
CA VAL A 90 -1.45 16.61 -4.93
C VAL A 90 -2.42 15.84 -5.87
N TYR A 91 -3.63 16.32 -5.99
CA TYR A 91 -4.70 15.82 -6.85
C TYR A 91 -5.64 16.95 -7.20
N GLN A 92 -6.48 16.78 -8.20
CA GLN A 92 -7.47 17.79 -8.53
C GLN A 92 -8.52 17.90 -7.42
N SER A 93 -8.45 18.98 -6.62
CA SER A 93 -9.34 19.25 -5.49
C SER A 93 -10.13 20.53 -5.71
N GLU A 94 -11.41 20.52 -5.31
CA GLU A 94 -12.24 21.73 -5.24
C GLU A 94 -12.19 22.37 -3.84
N LEU A 95 -11.62 21.67 -2.86
CA LEU A 95 -11.59 22.08 -1.46
C LEU A 95 -10.26 22.71 -1.03
N GLU A 96 -9.16 22.30 -1.65
CA GLU A 96 -7.81 22.73 -1.30
C GLU A 96 -7.01 23.10 -2.54
N PRO A 97 -6.12 24.11 -2.48
CA PRO A 97 -5.29 24.50 -3.62
C PRO A 97 -4.25 23.42 -3.93
N TRP A 98 -3.71 23.45 -5.14
CA TRP A 98 -2.56 22.62 -5.53
C TRP A 98 -1.38 22.83 -4.61
N SER A 99 -0.71 21.75 -4.27
CA SER A 99 0.42 21.75 -3.33
C SER A 99 1.62 22.54 -3.85
N ALA A 100 2.22 23.29 -2.92
CA ALA A 100 3.46 24.03 -3.19
C ALA A 100 4.65 23.12 -3.53
N TRP A 101 4.57 21.85 -3.17
CA TRP A 101 5.61 20.85 -3.44
C TRP A 101 5.53 20.26 -4.85
N LEU A 102 4.42 20.49 -5.55
CA LEU A 102 4.20 19.98 -6.91
C LEU A 102 4.73 20.99 -7.96
N THR A 103 3.89 21.89 -8.41
CA THR A 103 4.22 22.86 -9.48
C THR A 103 4.47 24.27 -8.94
N GLY A 104 4.22 24.45 -7.66
CA GLY A 104 4.23 25.71 -6.93
C GLY A 104 2.88 26.00 -6.29
N PRO A 105 2.81 26.95 -5.33
CA PRO A 105 1.63 27.17 -4.50
C PRO A 105 0.39 27.52 -5.33
N GLY A 106 -0.61 26.63 -5.33
CA GLY A 106 -1.86 26.80 -6.08
C GLY A 106 -1.75 26.66 -7.59
N LYS A 107 -0.60 26.31 -8.14
CA LYS A 107 -0.41 26.17 -9.60
C LYS A 107 -0.82 24.77 -10.07
N ASN A 108 -1.75 24.73 -11.02
CA ASN A 108 -2.20 23.51 -11.67
C ASN A 108 -1.03 22.86 -12.46
N PRO A 109 -0.73 21.56 -12.25
CA PRO A 109 0.31 20.84 -12.99
C PRO A 109 -0.09 20.47 -14.42
N GLY A 110 -1.36 20.69 -14.82
CA GLY A 110 -1.88 20.30 -16.13
C GLY A 110 -2.31 18.83 -16.24
N TYR A 111 -2.29 18.09 -15.16
CA TYR A 111 -2.79 16.72 -15.07
C TYR A 111 -3.18 16.40 -13.62
N ASP A 112 -3.82 15.24 -13.40
CA ASP A 112 -4.13 14.75 -12.06
C ASP A 112 -3.13 13.67 -11.63
N PRO A 113 -2.19 14.00 -10.71
CA PRO A 113 -1.16 13.06 -10.26
C PRO A 113 -1.70 11.82 -9.56
N LEU A 114 -2.78 11.95 -8.78
CA LEU A 114 -3.37 10.80 -8.08
C LEU A 114 -4.08 9.85 -9.04
N ALA A 115 -4.84 10.39 -10.00
CA ALA A 115 -5.47 9.59 -11.05
C ALA A 115 -4.43 8.84 -11.89
N PHE A 116 -3.32 9.52 -12.25
CA PHE A 116 -2.21 8.91 -12.96
C PHE A 116 -1.56 7.79 -12.15
N ALA A 117 -1.24 8.05 -10.87
CA ALA A 117 -0.65 7.03 -9.98
C ALA A 117 -1.52 5.78 -9.87
N ILE A 118 -2.83 5.95 -9.66
CA ILE A 118 -3.80 4.85 -9.56
C ILE A 118 -3.81 4.02 -10.85
N ALA A 119 -3.90 4.67 -12.01
CA ALA A 119 -3.94 3.97 -13.29
C ALA A 119 -2.69 3.13 -13.53
N GLU A 120 -1.50 3.70 -13.30
CA GLU A 120 -0.23 3.03 -13.54
C GLU A 120 0.07 1.91 -12.51
N ALA A 121 -0.29 2.14 -11.25
CA ALA A 121 -0.12 1.15 -10.19
C ALA A 121 -1.07 -0.05 -10.38
N HIS A 122 -2.35 0.19 -10.67
CA HIS A 122 -3.34 -0.88 -10.86
C HIS A 122 -3.02 -1.77 -12.07
N ARG A 123 -2.45 -1.22 -13.16
CA ARG A 123 -1.97 -2.04 -14.29
C ARG A 123 -0.90 -3.04 -13.88
N ARG A 124 -0.20 -2.80 -12.76
CA ARG A 124 0.90 -3.63 -12.22
C ARG A 124 0.51 -4.39 -10.96
N GLY A 125 -0.79 -4.44 -10.64
CA GLY A 125 -1.30 -5.12 -9.44
C GLY A 125 -1.00 -4.43 -8.10
N ILE A 126 -0.47 -3.19 -8.12
CA ILE A 126 -0.07 -2.41 -6.95
C ILE A 126 -1.24 -1.56 -6.44
N GLU A 127 -1.49 -1.56 -5.14
CA GLU A 127 -2.48 -0.71 -4.47
C GLU A 127 -1.93 0.70 -4.23
N ILE A 128 -2.81 1.71 -4.32
CA ILE A 128 -2.51 3.09 -3.92
C ILE A 128 -3.31 3.42 -2.67
N HIS A 129 -2.59 3.68 -1.57
CA HIS A 129 -3.15 4.25 -0.37
C HIS A 129 -2.86 5.75 -0.35
N ALA A 130 -3.92 6.56 -0.37
CA ALA A 130 -3.80 8.01 -0.30
C ALA A 130 -3.42 8.42 1.13
N TRP A 131 -2.25 9.03 1.30
CA TRP A 131 -1.76 9.46 2.60
C TRP A 131 -2.02 10.95 2.82
N PHE A 132 -2.69 11.24 3.93
CA PHE A 132 -3.04 12.57 4.38
C PHE A 132 -2.31 12.89 5.68
N ASN A 133 -1.69 14.07 5.78
CA ASN A 133 -1.40 14.70 7.06
C ASN A 133 -2.68 15.43 7.50
N PRO A 134 -3.44 14.92 8.48
CA PRO A 134 -4.82 15.38 8.66
C PRO A 134 -4.91 16.81 9.18
N PHE A 135 -4.01 17.21 10.06
CA PHE A 135 -4.12 18.52 10.70
C PHE A 135 -2.98 19.48 10.39
N ARG A 136 -1.91 19.06 9.73
CA ARG A 136 -0.85 19.98 9.32
C ARG A 136 -1.39 20.96 8.28
N ALA A 137 -1.28 22.27 8.57
CA ALA A 137 -1.73 23.33 7.68
C ALA A 137 -0.56 23.99 6.96
N THR A 138 0.50 24.37 7.67
CA THR A 138 1.69 24.97 7.03
C THR A 138 2.98 24.41 7.64
N VAL A 139 4.04 24.41 6.85
CA VAL A 139 5.41 24.16 7.34
C VAL A 139 6.28 25.35 6.99
N SER A 140 6.95 25.92 7.99
CA SER A 140 7.89 27.05 7.84
C SER A 140 7.47 28.12 6.81
N SER A 141 8.41 28.69 6.07
CA SER A 141 8.25 29.80 5.17
C SER A 141 7.67 29.46 3.77
N LYS A 142 7.19 28.25 3.53
CA LYS A 142 6.61 27.90 2.21
C LYS A 142 5.33 28.69 1.97
N PRO A 143 5.25 29.44 0.86
CA PRO A 143 4.02 30.14 0.50
C PRO A 143 2.89 29.14 0.21
N VAL A 144 1.67 29.54 0.51
CA VAL A 144 0.45 28.74 0.29
C VAL A 144 -0.37 29.35 -0.86
N GLY A 145 -1.09 28.50 -1.58
CA GLY A 145 -1.98 28.91 -2.67
C GLY A 145 -3.15 29.79 -2.20
N ARG A 146 -3.75 30.51 -3.14
CA ARG A 146 -5.03 31.21 -2.90
C ARG A 146 -6.09 30.16 -2.55
N GLY A 147 -6.93 30.45 -1.54
CA GLY A 147 -7.94 29.51 -1.06
C GLY A 147 -7.43 28.49 -0.03
N HIS A 148 -6.16 28.52 0.34
CA HIS A 148 -5.62 27.64 1.37
C HIS A 148 -6.32 27.88 2.73
N VAL A 149 -6.59 26.79 3.47
CA VAL A 149 -7.33 26.82 4.75
C VAL A 149 -6.70 27.76 5.78
N SER A 150 -5.39 27.97 5.78
CA SER A 150 -4.73 28.93 6.67
C SER A 150 -5.07 30.38 6.38
N ARG A 151 -5.55 30.70 5.17
CA ARG A 151 -5.99 32.03 4.77
C ARG A 151 -7.50 32.20 4.90
N THR A 152 -8.25 31.15 4.58
CA THR A 152 -9.73 31.22 4.58
C THR A 152 -10.34 30.97 5.95
N GLN A 153 -9.63 30.24 6.84
CA GLN A 153 -10.09 29.88 8.19
C GLN A 153 -9.00 30.09 9.25
N PRO A 154 -8.43 31.32 9.38
CA PRO A 154 -7.34 31.56 10.33
C PRO A 154 -7.72 31.27 11.78
N GLY A 155 -8.99 31.41 12.16
CA GLY A 155 -9.50 31.08 13.50
C GLY A 155 -9.50 29.57 13.83
N TRP A 156 -9.19 28.70 12.86
CA TRP A 156 -9.06 27.26 13.10
C TRP A 156 -7.63 26.81 13.36
N LEU A 157 -6.67 27.72 13.32
CA LEU A 157 -5.25 27.39 13.39
C LEU A 157 -4.71 27.46 14.83
N LEU A 158 -3.74 26.61 15.10
CA LEU A 158 -2.86 26.67 16.25
C LEU A 158 -1.41 26.83 15.78
N LYS A 159 -0.66 27.72 16.42
CA LYS A 159 0.78 27.87 16.20
C LYS A 159 1.55 26.75 16.91
N ALA A 160 2.54 26.20 16.21
CA ALA A 160 3.44 25.17 16.69
C ALA A 160 4.86 25.46 16.18
N GLY A 161 5.58 26.35 16.88
CA GLY A 161 6.86 26.86 16.41
C GLY A 161 6.73 27.61 15.09
N SER A 162 7.47 27.18 14.06
CA SER A 162 7.44 27.72 12.70
C SER A 162 6.32 27.11 11.81
N THR A 163 5.53 26.20 12.34
CA THR A 163 4.44 25.53 11.64
C THR A 163 3.08 25.94 12.20
N THR A 164 2.02 25.70 11.45
CA THR A 164 0.64 25.80 11.95
C THR A 164 -0.09 24.49 11.70
N ILE A 165 -1.00 24.18 12.60
CA ILE A 165 -1.92 23.05 12.46
C ILE A 165 -3.37 23.53 12.49
N LEU A 166 -4.27 22.81 11.85
CA LEU A 166 -5.69 22.90 12.11
C LEU A 166 -5.96 22.36 13.51
N ASN A 167 -6.70 23.12 14.33
CA ASN A 167 -7.03 22.72 15.71
C ASN A 167 -7.94 21.48 15.74
N PRO A 168 -7.43 20.29 16.12
CA PRO A 168 -8.25 19.08 16.17
C PRO A 168 -9.38 19.16 17.19
N GLY A 169 -9.24 20.04 18.19
CA GLY A 169 -10.27 20.31 19.19
C GLY A 169 -11.53 20.97 18.61
N ARG A 170 -11.42 21.67 17.47
CA ARG A 170 -12.56 22.31 16.82
C ARG A 170 -13.33 21.34 15.92
N THR A 171 -14.62 21.20 16.15
CA THR A 171 -15.48 20.32 15.33
C THR A 171 -15.50 20.72 13.86
N GLN A 172 -15.49 22.04 13.58
CA GLN A 172 -15.44 22.56 12.21
C GLN A 172 -14.15 22.15 11.48
N ALA A 173 -13.00 22.21 12.15
CA ALA A 173 -11.71 21.77 11.57
C ALA A 173 -11.69 20.27 11.29
N ARG A 174 -12.14 19.44 12.22
CA ARG A 174 -12.30 17.98 12.01
C ARG A 174 -13.25 17.67 10.85
N GLY A 175 -14.43 18.35 10.83
CA GLY A 175 -15.41 18.19 9.75
C GLY A 175 -14.86 18.60 8.37
N TYR A 176 -14.04 19.64 8.31
CA TYR A 176 -13.36 20.04 7.09
C TYR A 176 -12.39 18.96 6.59
N VAL A 177 -11.53 18.46 7.48
CA VAL A 177 -10.56 17.39 7.11
C VAL A 177 -11.28 16.13 6.66
N LEU A 178 -12.37 15.74 7.34
CA LEU A 178 -13.23 14.62 6.91
C LEU A 178 -13.77 14.84 5.49
N ARG A 179 -14.28 16.03 5.17
CA ARG A 179 -14.77 16.33 3.82
C ARG A 179 -13.66 16.20 2.76
N VAL A 180 -12.47 16.69 3.06
CA VAL A 180 -11.31 16.58 2.15
C VAL A 180 -10.94 15.12 1.89
N ILE A 181 -10.86 14.29 2.93
CA ILE A 181 -10.55 12.86 2.77
C ILE A 181 -11.68 12.15 2.01
N MET A 182 -12.93 12.42 2.38
CA MET A 182 -14.09 11.79 1.75
C MET A 182 -14.32 12.23 0.30
N ASP A 183 -13.86 13.41 -0.11
CA ASP A 183 -13.82 13.83 -1.51
C ASP A 183 -12.93 12.88 -2.33
N VAL A 184 -11.74 12.58 -1.84
CA VAL A 184 -10.84 11.60 -2.49
C VAL A 184 -11.45 10.20 -2.49
N VAL A 185 -12.00 9.75 -1.37
CA VAL A 185 -12.64 8.42 -1.27
C VAL A 185 -13.76 8.26 -2.30
N ARG A 186 -14.59 9.28 -2.50
CA ARG A 186 -15.71 9.21 -3.47
C ARG A 186 -15.24 9.22 -4.91
N ARG A 187 -14.32 10.12 -5.26
CA ARG A 187 -13.95 10.40 -6.65
C ARG A 187 -12.88 9.48 -7.22
N TYR A 188 -11.96 8.99 -6.38
CA TYR A 188 -10.83 8.19 -6.84
C TYR A 188 -10.98 6.71 -6.50
N ASN A 189 -10.44 5.86 -7.36
CA ASN A 189 -10.39 4.40 -7.15
C ASN A 189 -9.18 4.00 -6.30
N ILE A 190 -8.99 4.68 -5.15
CA ILE A 190 -7.95 4.33 -4.18
C ILE A 190 -8.25 3.01 -3.48
N ASP A 191 -7.21 2.34 -2.99
CA ASP A 191 -7.31 1.09 -2.24
C ASP A 191 -7.25 1.31 -0.73
N GLY A 192 -6.74 2.48 -0.29
CA GLY A 192 -6.69 2.85 1.12
C GLY A 192 -6.61 4.35 1.38
N VAL A 193 -7.05 4.74 2.57
CA VAL A 193 -6.76 6.00 3.23
C VAL A 193 -5.71 5.73 4.28
N HIS A 194 -4.65 6.52 4.31
CA HIS A 194 -3.59 6.41 5.30
C HIS A 194 -3.36 7.74 5.99
N LEU A 195 -3.31 7.73 7.32
CA LEU A 195 -2.94 8.88 8.13
C LEU A 195 -1.59 8.64 8.79
N ASP A 196 -0.82 9.70 9.00
CA ASP A 196 0.34 9.66 9.87
C ASP A 196 -0.01 10.00 11.33
N ASP A 197 0.99 10.25 12.14
CA ASP A 197 0.87 10.52 13.57
C ASP A 197 0.82 12.02 13.93
N TYR A 198 0.79 12.91 12.94
CA TYR A 198 0.75 14.37 13.16
C TYR A 198 -0.66 14.86 13.48
N PHE A 199 -1.27 14.33 14.56
CA PHE A 199 -2.53 14.83 15.09
C PHE A 199 -2.34 16.10 15.91
N TYR A 200 -1.37 16.09 16.81
CA TYR A 200 -0.82 17.24 17.51
C TYR A 200 0.68 17.36 17.24
N PRO A 201 1.28 18.55 17.43
CA PRO A 201 2.71 18.74 17.14
C PRO A 201 3.60 17.93 18.06
N TYR A 202 4.76 17.54 17.57
CA TYR A 202 5.80 16.93 18.38
C TYR A 202 6.47 17.91 19.35
N PRO A 203 7.07 17.46 20.47
CA PRO A 203 7.93 18.27 21.29
C PRO A 203 9.03 18.97 20.48
N PRO A 204 9.45 20.18 20.88
CA PRO A 204 9.01 20.95 22.04
C PRO A 204 7.71 21.74 21.79
N HIS A 205 7.03 21.59 20.65
CA HIS A 205 5.88 22.39 20.23
C HIS A 205 4.52 21.74 20.50
N HIS A 206 4.45 20.65 21.25
CA HIS A 206 3.21 19.92 21.57
C HIS A 206 2.25 20.68 22.48
N ASN A 207 2.75 21.62 23.29
CA ASN A 207 1.96 22.46 24.17
C ASN A 207 1.34 23.65 23.44
N VAL A 208 0.41 23.35 22.52
CA VAL A 208 -0.37 24.37 21.81
C VAL A 208 -1.45 24.98 22.70
N ALA A 209 -1.73 26.28 22.54
CA ALA A 209 -2.72 27.02 23.33
C ALA A 209 -4.16 26.77 22.80
N ASP A 210 -4.67 25.55 22.94
CA ASP A 210 -6.05 25.19 22.57
C ASP A 210 -7.03 25.12 23.73
N GLY A 211 -6.56 25.39 24.97
CA GLY A 211 -7.37 25.38 26.20
C GLY A 211 -7.87 23.98 26.59
N ARG A 212 -7.26 22.90 26.07
CA ARG A 212 -7.70 21.51 26.30
C ARG A 212 -6.73 20.71 27.12
N THR A 213 -7.28 19.85 27.98
CA THR A 213 -6.50 18.80 28.64
C THR A 213 -6.08 17.71 27.65
N PRO A 214 -5.02 16.92 27.93
CA PRO A 214 -4.65 15.78 27.08
C PRO A 214 -5.80 14.81 26.84
N ALA A 215 -6.63 14.54 27.86
CA ALA A 215 -7.82 13.68 27.71
C ALA A 215 -8.85 14.25 26.73
N GLN A 216 -9.11 15.57 26.76
CA GLN A 216 -10.00 16.23 25.80
C GLN A 216 -9.44 16.23 24.39
N ARG A 217 -8.11 16.36 24.22
CA ARG A 217 -7.44 16.22 22.93
C ARG A 217 -7.62 14.81 22.38
N ARG A 218 -7.35 13.77 23.18
CA ARG A 218 -7.57 12.36 22.79
C ARG A 218 -9.01 12.11 22.38
N ALA A 219 -9.99 12.55 23.16
CA ALA A 219 -11.41 12.39 22.83
C ALA A 219 -11.76 13.02 21.46
N ALA A 220 -11.17 14.17 21.14
CA ALA A 220 -11.38 14.83 19.85
C ALA A 220 -10.80 14.03 18.68
N ILE A 221 -9.58 13.46 18.83
CA ILE A 221 -8.95 12.62 17.81
C ILE A 221 -9.68 11.28 17.71
N ASP A 222 -10.06 10.65 18.82
CA ASP A 222 -10.86 9.41 18.82
C ASP A 222 -12.14 9.58 18.01
N SER A 223 -12.87 10.66 18.26
CA SER A 223 -14.09 10.98 17.50
C SER A 223 -13.81 11.17 16.00
N PHE A 224 -12.70 11.80 15.65
CA PHE A 224 -12.29 11.97 14.25
C PHE A 224 -11.97 10.63 13.58
N VAL A 225 -11.17 9.76 14.22
CA VAL A 225 -10.78 8.47 13.68
C VAL A 225 -11.99 7.54 13.53
N GLN A 226 -12.84 7.48 14.54
CA GLN A 226 -14.08 6.68 14.49
C GLN A 226 -15.01 7.13 13.36
N GLU A 227 -15.22 8.44 13.22
CA GLU A 227 -16.09 9.00 12.19
C GLU A 227 -15.50 8.81 10.78
N LEU A 228 -14.16 8.96 10.61
CA LEU A 228 -13.49 8.67 9.37
C LEU A 228 -13.71 7.22 8.93
N TYR A 229 -13.48 6.28 9.84
CA TYR A 229 -13.67 4.85 9.57
C TYR A 229 -15.12 4.57 9.15
N ARG A 230 -16.08 5.06 9.93
CA ARG A 230 -17.52 4.90 9.65
C ARG A 230 -17.90 5.43 8.27
N GLN A 231 -17.45 6.65 7.91
CA GLN A 231 -17.77 7.27 6.62
C GLN A 231 -17.12 6.53 5.44
N VAL A 232 -15.86 6.15 5.56
CA VAL A 232 -15.17 5.38 4.50
C VAL A 232 -15.88 4.06 4.26
N LYS A 233 -16.19 3.31 5.33
CA LYS A 233 -16.85 2.00 5.21
C LYS A 233 -18.28 2.11 4.67
N ALA A 234 -19.00 3.18 4.98
CA ALA A 234 -20.34 3.42 4.43
C ALA A 234 -20.33 3.68 2.91
N VAL A 235 -19.27 4.29 2.37
CA VAL A 235 -19.16 4.65 0.93
C VAL A 235 -18.43 3.57 0.13
N LYS A 236 -17.28 3.10 0.60
CA LYS A 236 -16.44 2.09 -0.07
C LYS A 236 -15.88 1.10 0.96
N PRO A 237 -16.61 0.05 1.34
CA PRO A 237 -16.20 -0.90 2.37
C PRO A 237 -14.82 -1.52 2.12
N HIS A 238 -14.43 -1.64 0.85
CA HIS A 238 -13.16 -2.22 0.43
C HIS A 238 -11.96 -1.28 0.58
N VAL A 239 -12.17 0.04 0.73
CA VAL A 239 -11.08 0.98 0.96
C VAL A 239 -10.57 0.82 2.38
N ARG A 240 -9.28 0.50 2.53
CA ARG A 240 -8.63 0.33 3.83
C ARG A 240 -8.48 1.68 4.53
N VAL A 241 -8.67 1.70 5.83
CA VAL A 241 -8.30 2.83 6.69
C VAL A 241 -7.11 2.41 7.55
N GLY A 242 -5.98 3.05 7.35
CA GLY A 242 -4.75 2.77 8.11
C GLY A 242 -4.18 4.01 8.75
N ILE A 243 -3.46 3.83 9.85
CA ILE A 243 -2.74 4.90 10.56
C ILE A 243 -1.34 4.42 10.89
N SER A 244 -0.34 5.30 10.72
CA SER A 244 1.03 5.05 11.17
C SER A 244 1.35 5.88 12.43
N PRO A 245 1.00 5.38 13.63
CA PRO A 245 1.31 6.06 14.87
C PRO A 245 2.82 6.01 15.17
N PHE A 246 3.28 6.87 16.10
CA PHE A 246 4.59 6.71 16.70
C PHE A 246 4.75 5.28 17.23
N GLY A 247 5.94 4.70 17.08
CA GLY A 247 6.16 3.26 17.30
C GLY A 247 5.98 2.80 18.75
N ILE A 248 6.08 3.69 19.72
CA ILE A 248 5.85 3.43 21.14
C ILE A 248 4.61 4.23 21.58
N TRP A 249 3.57 3.52 22.03
CA TRP A 249 2.32 4.13 22.43
C TRP A 249 2.49 5.03 23.68
N GLN A 250 3.18 4.49 24.69
CA GLN A 250 3.46 5.15 25.95
C GLN A 250 4.73 4.55 26.55
N PRO A 251 5.58 5.31 27.27
CA PRO A 251 6.73 4.78 28.01
C PRO A 251 6.31 3.64 28.94
N GLY A 252 7.06 2.54 28.96
CA GLY A 252 6.72 1.33 29.73
C GLY A 252 5.74 0.38 29.03
N PHE A 253 5.35 0.64 27.79
CA PHE A 253 4.50 -0.25 26.96
C PHE A 253 5.17 -0.59 25.62
N PRO A 254 5.60 -1.86 25.41
CA PRO A 254 5.62 -2.97 26.38
C PRO A 254 6.51 -2.69 27.58
N GLU A 255 6.37 -3.51 28.62
CA GLU A 255 7.21 -3.46 29.82
C GLU A 255 8.70 -3.42 29.45
N ASN A 256 9.48 -2.62 30.18
CA ASN A 256 10.90 -2.36 29.96
C ASN A 256 11.26 -1.63 28.65
N VAL A 257 10.29 -1.05 27.92
CA VAL A 257 10.55 -0.17 26.80
C VAL A 257 10.46 1.29 27.23
N GLU A 258 11.59 1.97 27.16
CA GLU A 258 11.67 3.40 27.45
C GLU A 258 11.45 4.22 26.17
N ALA A 259 10.84 5.38 26.32
CA ALA A 259 10.67 6.36 25.25
C ALA A 259 10.79 7.78 25.79
N GLY A 260 11.41 8.65 25.02
CA GLY A 260 11.45 10.09 25.30
C GLY A 260 10.16 10.82 24.91
N LEU A 261 9.23 10.14 24.25
CA LEU A 261 7.93 10.67 23.82
C LEU A 261 6.80 9.78 24.35
N ASN A 262 5.80 10.40 24.96
CA ASN A 262 4.53 9.77 25.30
C ASN A 262 3.49 10.12 24.23
N ALA A 263 3.34 9.28 23.20
CA ALA A 263 2.43 9.56 22.09
C ALA A 263 0.96 9.65 22.56
N TYR A 264 0.59 8.90 23.58
CA TYR A 264 -0.75 8.94 24.19
C TYR A 264 -1.06 10.32 24.80
N GLU A 265 -0.13 10.89 25.57
CA GLU A 265 -0.35 12.17 26.25
C GLU A 265 -0.01 13.37 25.36
N GLU A 266 1.15 13.34 24.70
CA GLU A 266 1.69 14.51 24.02
C GLU A 266 1.14 14.69 22.60
N LEU A 267 0.90 13.59 21.88
CA LEU A 267 0.35 13.64 20.52
C LEU A 267 -1.17 13.40 20.50
N ALA A 268 -1.79 13.13 21.64
CA ALA A 268 -3.19 12.72 21.76
C ALA A 268 -3.54 11.50 20.88
N CYS A 269 -2.57 10.57 20.73
CA CYS A 269 -2.65 9.44 19.82
C CYS A 269 -2.95 8.14 20.58
N ASP A 270 -4.22 7.80 20.74
CA ASP A 270 -4.63 6.52 21.36
C ASP A 270 -4.81 5.41 20.30
N ALA A 271 -3.73 5.14 19.54
CA ALA A 271 -3.77 4.12 18.49
C ALA A 271 -4.06 2.71 19.03
N ARG A 272 -3.71 2.43 20.28
CA ARG A 272 -4.09 1.19 20.97
C ARG A 272 -5.60 1.01 21.00
N LYS A 273 -6.34 2.04 21.40
CA LYS A 273 -7.81 2.05 21.43
C LYS A 273 -8.40 1.89 20.03
N TRP A 274 -7.88 2.61 19.04
CA TRP A 274 -8.42 2.54 17.68
C TRP A 274 -8.29 1.15 17.09
N LEU A 275 -7.16 0.46 17.34
CA LEU A 275 -6.97 -0.93 16.91
C LEU A 275 -7.90 -1.88 17.67
N ALA A 276 -7.98 -1.75 19.00
CA ALA A 276 -8.83 -2.59 19.85
C ALA A 276 -10.31 -2.49 19.49
N GLN A 277 -10.80 -1.28 19.18
CA GLN A 277 -12.19 -1.01 18.79
C GLN A 277 -12.46 -1.30 17.30
N GLY A 278 -11.43 -1.63 16.50
CA GLY A 278 -11.58 -1.88 15.07
C GLY A 278 -11.93 -0.63 14.26
N TRP A 279 -11.53 0.57 14.72
CA TRP A 279 -11.71 1.84 13.98
C TRP A 279 -10.62 2.07 12.93
N VAL A 280 -9.80 1.08 12.69
CA VAL A 280 -8.83 1.00 11.59
C VAL A 280 -8.83 -0.40 10.99
N ASP A 281 -8.46 -0.52 9.72
CA ASP A 281 -8.25 -1.82 9.10
C ASP A 281 -6.83 -2.35 9.34
N TYR A 282 -5.88 -1.45 9.56
CA TYR A 282 -4.52 -1.78 9.97
C TYR A 282 -3.86 -0.63 10.72
N LEU A 283 -2.87 -0.95 11.55
CA LEU A 283 -1.89 0.02 12.03
C LEU A 283 -0.53 -0.25 11.40
N ALA A 284 0.20 0.85 11.17
CA ALA A 284 1.59 0.81 10.71
C ALA A 284 2.50 1.55 11.69
N PRO A 285 2.66 1.06 12.95
CA PRO A 285 3.47 1.75 13.94
C PRO A 285 4.89 1.93 13.43
N GLN A 286 5.47 3.11 13.63
CA GLN A 286 6.80 3.49 13.15
C GLN A 286 7.89 2.85 14.00
N LEU A 287 8.14 1.54 13.80
CA LEU A 287 9.13 0.76 14.56
C LEU A 287 10.54 0.98 13.99
N TYR A 288 11.03 2.20 14.14
CA TYR A 288 12.27 2.65 13.48
C TYR A 288 13.57 2.22 14.20
N TRP A 289 13.46 1.38 15.22
CA TRP A 289 14.58 0.84 15.99
C TRP A 289 15.07 -0.50 15.44
N ARG A 290 16.19 -0.98 15.98
CA ARG A 290 16.77 -2.28 15.62
C ARG A 290 16.08 -3.43 16.36
N CYS A 291 16.39 -4.66 15.93
CA CYS A 291 15.95 -5.85 16.67
C CYS A 291 16.54 -5.91 18.08
N GLU A 292 17.80 -5.48 18.23
CA GLU A 292 18.45 -5.34 19.54
C GLU A 292 18.39 -3.88 20.04
N GLY A 293 18.46 -3.73 21.35
CA GLY A 293 18.47 -2.43 22.04
C GLY A 293 17.23 -2.20 22.91
N PRO A 294 17.20 -1.07 23.63
CA PRO A 294 16.15 -0.78 24.62
C PRO A 294 14.75 -0.58 23.99
N GLN A 295 14.67 -0.13 22.73
CA GLN A 295 13.42 -0.06 21.97
C GLN A 295 13.36 -1.21 20.98
N SER A 296 13.50 -2.44 21.44
CA SER A 296 13.57 -3.64 20.60
C SER A 296 12.38 -3.76 19.63
N PHE A 297 12.66 -3.81 18.31
CA PHE A 297 11.66 -4.04 17.28
C PHE A 297 10.82 -5.31 17.57
N PRO A 298 11.40 -6.47 17.94
CA PRO A 298 10.63 -7.66 18.32
C PRO A 298 9.67 -7.43 19.50
N ALA A 299 10.09 -6.74 20.54
CA ALA A 299 9.25 -6.47 21.72
C ALA A 299 8.04 -5.60 21.33
N LEU A 300 8.30 -4.50 20.61
CA LEU A 300 7.27 -3.58 20.12
C LEU A 300 6.30 -4.28 19.16
N MET A 301 6.81 -5.04 18.19
CA MET A 301 5.99 -5.73 17.20
C MET A 301 5.06 -6.76 17.86
N ARG A 302 5.58 -7.53 18.81
CA ARG A 302 4.78 -8.50 19.59
C ARG A 302 3.67 -7.80 20.36
N TRP A 303 3.99 -6.71 21.05
CA TRP A 303 3.01 -5.95 21.82
C TRP A 303 1.89 -5.38 20.94
N TRP A 304 2.25 -4.69 19.85
CA TRP A 304 1.24 -4.16 18.93
C TRP A 304 0.34 -5.26 18.36
N SER A 305 0.91 -6.39 17.99
CA SER A 305 0.17 -7.52 17.41
C SER A 305 -0.76 -8.21 18.42
N SER A 306 -0.51 -8.06 19.73
CA SER A 306 -1.36 -8.66 20.76
C SER A 306 -2.65 -7.90 21.06
N ILE A 307 -2.76 -6.63 20.63
CA ILE A 307 -3.88 -5.75 20.96
C ILE A 307 -5.19 -6.24 20.30
N ASN A 308 -5.13 -6.59 19.03
CA ASN A 308 -6.28 -7.12 18.31
C ASN A 308 -5.83 -8.12 17.24
N PRO A 309 -6.01 -9.43 17.46
CA PRO A 309 -5.58 -10.45 16.50
C PRO A 309 -6.38 -10.44 15.18
N ASN A 310 -7.54 -9.77 15.16
CA ASN A 310 -8.41 -9.67 13.97
C ASN A 310 -8.09 -8.46 13.09
N ARG A 311 -7.11 -7.65 13.46
CA ARG A 311 -6.65 -6.49 12.69
C ARG A 311 -5.13 -6.57 12.51
N PRO A 312 -4.63 -6.46 11.27
CA PRO A 312 -3.20 -6.54 11.02
C PRO A 312 -2.44 -5.33 11.57
N VAL A 313 -1.25 -5.60 12.07
CA VAL A 313 -0.22 -4.61 12.36
C VAL A 313 0.92 -4.82 11.38
N TRP A 314 1.19 -3.84 10.55
CA TRP A 314 2.26 -3.84 9.56
C TRP A 314 3.31 -2.81 9.94
N PRO A 315 4.43 -3.19 10.55
CA PRO A 315 5.40 -2.22 11.07
C PRO A 315 5.95 -1.32 9.98
N GLY A 316 6.08 -0.04 10.32
CA GLY A 316 6.93 0.88 9.59
C GLY A 316 8.39 0.58 9.89
N ILE A 317 9.19 0.35 8.86
CA ILE A 317 10.62 0.01 8.95
C ILE A 317 11.45 1.14 8.36
N ALA A 318 12.42 1.66 9.14
CA ALA A 318 13.27 2.78 8.72
C ALA A 318 14.42 2.31 7.83
N SER A 319 14.14 2.01 6.57
CA SER A 319 15.18 1.71 5.58
C SER A 319 16.09 2.91 5.25
N VAL A 320 15.63 4.14 5.51
CA VAL A 320 16.47 5.36 5.41
C VAL A 320 17.63 5.39 6.40
N ARG A 321 17.52 4.63 7.51
CA ARG A 321 18.58 4.56 8.54
C ARG A 321 19.74 3.63 8.18
N ILE A 322 19.66 2.87 7.10
CA ILE A 322 20.79 2.03 6.64
C ILE A 322 21.99 2.94 6.37
N GLY A 323 23.07 2.79 7.17
CA GLY A 323 24.28 3.59 7.06
C GLY A 323 24.05 5.11 7.17
N SER A 324 23.00 5.54 7.89
CA SER A 324 22.76 6.97 8.15
C SER A 324 23.66 7.50 9.27
N LYS A 325 23.72 8.83 9.40
CA LYS A 325 24.48 9.46 10.50
C LYS A 325 23.90 9.11 11.89
N GLU A 326 22.57 8.94 11.96
CA GLU A 326 21.88 8.57 13.21
C GLU A 326 22.05 7.08 13.54
N ASP A 327 22.37 6.24 12.54
CA ASP A 327 22.52 4.80 12.74
C ASP A 327 23.55 4.21 11.75
N PRO A 328 24.85 4.59 11.90
CA PRO A 328 25.89 4.27 10.91
C PRO A 328 26.17 2.77 10.78
N GLY A 329 25.91 2.00 11.83
CA GLY A 329 26.10 0.55 11.84
C GLY A 329 24.91 -0.26 11.30
N ARG A 330 23.79 0.38 10.91
CA ARG A 330 22.64 -0.35 10.37
C ARG A 330 22.94 -0.87 8.97
N LYS A 331 22.78 -2.19 8.76
CA LYS A 331 22.94 -2.86 7.47
C LYS A 331 21.57 -3.23 6.89
N ALA A 332 21.51 -3.50 5.60
CA ALA A 332 20.30 -4.01 4.95
C ALA A 332 19.80 -5.33 5.56
N SER A 333 20.69 -6.17 6.07
CA SER A 333 20.34 -7.41 6.76
C SER A 333 19.50 -7.21 8.03
N GLU A 334 19.58 -6.03 8.66
CA GLU A 334 18.69 -5.67 9.78
C GLU A 334 17.22 -5.63 9.30
N ILE A 335 16.99 -5.05 8.13
CA ILE A 335 15.66 -5.01 7.51
C ILE A 335 15.16 -6.43 7.22
N GLY A 336 16.05 -7.30 6.72
CA GLY A 336 15.75 -8.72 6.50
C GLY A 336 15.32 -9.43 7.79
N ARG A 337 16.03 -9.20 8.91
CA ARG A 337 15.66 -9.76 10.24
C ARG A 337 14.28 -9.27 10.69
N GLN A 338 13.97 -7.99 10.51
CA GLN A 338 12.67 -7.42 10.86
C GLN A 338 11.54 -8.03 10.03
N ILE A 339 11.74 -8.25 8.71
CA ILE A 339 10.79 -8.96 7.86
C ILE A 339 10.58 -10.40 8.34
N ALA A 340 11.67 -11.14 8.62
CA ALA A 340 11.61 -12.51 9.10
C ALA A 340 10.83 -12.61 10.42
N TYR A 341 11.10 -11.68 11.35
CA TYR A 341 10.39 -11.63 12.63
C TYR A 341 8.89 -11.35 12.45
N THR A 342 8.54 -10.36 11.63
CA THR A 342 7.15 -10.03 11.32
C THR A 342 6.40 -11.25 10.76
N ARG A 343 7.01 -12.00 9.84
CA ARG A 343 6.45 -13.24 9.29
C ARG A 343 6.26 -14.34 10.32
N SER A 344 7.11 -14.41 11.35
CA SER A 344 6.98 -15.41 12.41
C SER A 344 5.78 -15.18 13.31
N LEU A 345 5.35 -13.93 13.50
CA LEU A 345 4.22 -13.56 14.35
C LEU A 345 2.86 -13.63 13.64
N ALA A 346 2.80 -13.27 12.38
CA ALA A 346 1.54 -13.01 11.69
C ALA A 346 1.45 -13.77 10.36
N ARG A 347 1.37 -15.10 10.43
CA ARG A 347 1.42 -15.99 9.25
C ARG A 347 0.40 -15.65 8.14
N GLN A 348 -0.78 -15.13 8.48
CA GLN A 348 -1.86 -14.88 7.51
C GLN A 348 -2.11 -13.40 7.22
N SER A 349 -1.57 -12.49 8.02
CA SER A 349 -1.77 -11.04 7.89
C SER A 349 -0.47 -10.24 8.00
N CYS A 350 0.67 -10.87 7.70
CA CYS A 350 1.96 -10.22 7.78
C CYS A 350 2.11 -9.10 6.73
N GLY A 351 2.98 -8.18 7.02
CA GLY A 351 3.31 -7.09 6.11
C GLY A 351 4.23 -6.08 6.75
N GLN A 352 4.74 -5.18 5.96
CA GLN A 352 5.60 -4.08 6.39
C GLN A 352 5.55 -2.92 5.41
N LEU A 353 5.87 -1.72 5.93
CA LEU A 353 5.99 -0.50 5.15
C LEU A 353 7.40 0.07 5.32
N PHE A 354 8.03 0.48 4.23
CA PHE A 354 9.39 1.02 4.26
C PHE A 354 9.37 2.54 4.24
N TRP A 355 10.00 3.14 5.23
CA TRP A 355 10.27 4.57 5.27
C TRP A 355 11.69 4.85 4.77
N SER A 356 11.87 5.47 3.61
CA SER A 356 10.88 5.82 2.60
C SER A 356 11.33 5.28 1.23
N TRP A 357 10.55 5.55 0.18
CA TRP A 357 10.87 5.13 -1.20
C TRP A 357 12.29 5.45 -1.62
N LYS A 358 12.79 6.66 -1.29
CA LYS A 358 14.14 7.09 -1.69
C LYS A 358 15.23 6.09 -1.32
N SER A 359 15.12 5.45 -0.16
CA SER A 359 16.11 4.44 0.26
C SER A 359 16.05 3.17 -0.57
N LEU A 360 14.85 2.77 -1.01
CA LEU A 360 14.64 1.62 -1.89
C LEU A 360 15.09 1.95 -3.32
N GLY A 361 14.64 3.09 -3.85
CA GLY A 361 14.95 3.54 -5.22
C GLY A 361 16.45 3.74 -5.46
N THR A 362 17.17 4.28 -4.47
CA THR A 362 18.62 4.46 -4.54
C THR A 362 19.42 3.21 -4.15
N ASN A 363 18.76 2.09 -3.88
CA ASN A 363 19.39 0.83 -3.42
C ASN A 363 20.32 1.02 -2.22
N ARG A 364 19.88 1.80 -1.22
CA ARG A 364 20.69 2.17 -0.07
C ARG A 364 21.25 0.94 0.66
N GLY A 365 22.58 0.85 0.75
CA GLY A 365 23.27 -0.26 1.40
C GLY A 365 22.94 -1.65 0.83
N GLY A 366 22.51 -1.74 -0.44
CA GLY A 366 22.15 -2.99 -1.09
C GLY A 366 20.79 -3.56 -0.68
N ILE A 367 19.85 -2.70 -0.20
CA ILE A 367 18.51 -3.10 0.28
C ILE A 367 17.72 -3.91 -0.76
N GLN A 368 17.86 -3.60 -2.06
CA GLN A 368 17.12 -4.32 -3.11
C GLN A 368 17.52 -5.80 -3.17
N LYS A 369 18.80 -6.10 -3.01
CA LYS A 369 19.30 -7.49 -2.93
C LYS A 369 18.77 -8.20 -1.69
N GLU A 370 18.70 -7.48 -0.56
CA GLU A 370 18.15 -8.05 0.67
C GLU A 370 16.66 -8.34 0.52
N LEU A 371 15.85 -7.40 -0.01
CA LEU A 371 14.43 -7.63 -0.28
C LEU A 371 14.19 -8.81 -1.22
N ALA A 372 15.00 -8.98 -2.27
CA ALA A 372 14.88 -10.10 -3.22
C ALA A 372 14.98 -11.48 -2.54
N ARG A 373 15.69 -11.60 -1.41
CA ARG A 373 15.76 -12.85 -0.62
C ARG A 373 14.43 -13.19 0.02
N TYR A 374 13.66 -12.18 0.45
CA TYR A 374 12.38 -12.35 1.15
C TYR A 374 11.20 -12.31 0.18
N TYR A 375 11.27 -11.54 -0.87
CA TYR A 375 10.19 -11.36 -1.85
C TYR A 375 10.44 -12.20 -3.11
N SER A 376 10.61 -13.52 -2.93
CA SER A 376 10.89 -14.46 -4.04
C SER A 376 9.70 -14.68 -4.97
N THR A 377 8.46 -14.41 -4.50
CA THR A 377 7.22 -14.56 -5.27
C THR A 377 6.36 -13.29 -5.16
N LEU A 378 5.44 -13.09 -6.10
CA LEU A 378 4.38 -12.10 -5.95
C LEU A 378 3.47 -12.49 -4.79
N ALA A 379 2.94 -11.48 -4.09
CA ALA A 379 2.00 -11.66 -3.00
C ALA A 379 0.83 -10.69 -3.13
N LEU A 380 -0.34 -11.12 -2.73
CA LEU A 380 -1.49 -10.26 -2.52
C LEU A 380 -1.42 -9.58 -1.15
N PRO A 381 -1.94 -8.36 -0.98
CA PRO A 381 -2.25 -7.85 0.36
C PRO A 381 -3.18 -8.83 1.11
N PRO A 382 -3.08 -8.92 2.45
CA PRO A 382 -4.02 -9.72 3.24
C PRO A 382 -5.47 -9.29 3.01
N ALA A 383 -6.40 -10.25 3.02
CA ALA A 383 -7.83 -9.96 2.88
C ALA A 383 -8.39 -9.20 4.10
N MET A 384 -9.53 -8.55 3.92
CA MET A 384 -10.30 -7.88 4.98
C MET A 384 -11.66 -8.60 5.18
N PRO A 385 -11.70 -9.78 5.79
CA PRO A 385 -12.95 -10.53 5.93
C PRO A 385 -14.00 -9.80 6.78
N TRP A 386 -13.58 -8.92 7.70
CA TRP A 386 -14.47 -8.09 8.53
C TRP A 386 -15.23 -7.00 7.75
N SER A 387 -14.80 -6.67 6.53
CA SER A 387 -15.47 -5.66 5.68
C SER A 387 -16.59 -6.24 4.82
N GLY A 388 -16.99 -7.47 5.07
CA GLY A 388 -18.07 -8.18 4.40
C GLY A 388 -17.80 -8.35 2.91
N SER A 389 -17.40 -9.54 2.48
CA SER A 389 -17.38 -9.86 1.06
C SER A 389 -17.65 -11.32 0.83
N THR A 390 -18.40 -11.58 -0.23
CA THR A 390 -18.58 -12.93 -0.76
C THR A 390 -17.36 -13.33 -1.58
N SER A 391 -17.03 -14.61 -1.57
CA SER A 391 -16.04 -15.19 -2.47
C SER A 391 -16.54 -15.05 -3.91
N PRO A 392 -15.74 -14.50 -4.84
CA PRO A 392 -16.14 -14.40 -6.24
C PRO A 392 -16.33 -15.78 -6.89
N ALA A 393 -17.24 -15.86 -7.86
CA ALA A 393 -17.49 -17.10 -8.60
C ALA A 393 -16.26 -17.56 -9.40
N ARG A 394 -16.14 -18.87 -9.58
CA ARG A 394 -15.10 -19.48 -10.43
C ARG A 394 -15.25 -18.97 -11.87
N PRO A 395 -14.19 -18.46 -12.51
CA PRO A 395 -14.26 -18.06 -13.92
C PRO A 395 -14.27 -19.26 -14.86
N THR A 396 -14.93 -19.11 -16.02
CA THR A 396 -14.83 -20.05 -17.12
C THR A 396 -13.69 -19.64 -18.03
N LEU A 397 -12.77 -20.56 -18.34
CA LEU A 397 -11.57 -20.31 -19.12
C LEU A 397 -11.63 -21.00 -20.49
N GLN A 398 -11.02 -20.35 -21.47
CA GLN A 398 -10.75 -20.92 -22.79
C GLN A 398 -9.31 -20.63 -23.19
N ALA A 399 -8.68 -21.54 -23.92
CA ALA A 399 -7.35 -21.33 -24.46
C ALA A 399 -7.29 -21.69 -25.94
N GLN A 400 -6.57 -20.89 -26.70
CA GLN A 400 -6.32 -21.10 -28.13
C GLN A 400 -4.83 -20.95 -28.40
N ASN A 401 -4.24 -21.99 -28.99
CA ASN A 401 -2.87 -21.90 -29.50
C ASN A 401 -2.84 -21.10 -30.79
N THR A 402 -1.91 -20.17 -30.90
CA THR A 402 -1.66 -19.33 -32.08
C THR A 402 -0.17 -19.37 -32.44
N SER A 403 0.20 -18.79 -33.57
CA SER A 403 1.62 -18.64 -33.98
C SER A 403 2.43 -17.81 -32.98
N GLN A 404 1.79 -16.92 -32.21
CA GLN A 404 2.44 -16.07 -31.21
C GLN A 404 2.52 -16.72 -29.82
N GLY A 405 1.78 -17.81 -29.56
CA GLY A 405 1.73 -18.49 -28.27
C GLY A 405 0.31 -18.95 -27.90
N CYS A 406 0.05 -19.12 -26.62
CA CYS A 406 -1.25 -19.51 -26.10
C CYS A 406 -2.04 -18.27 -25.62
N VAL A 407 -3.18 -18.03 -26.27
CA VAL A 407 -4.13 -16.99 -25.88
C VAL A 407 -5.11 -17.61 -24.89
N ILE A 408 -5.21 -17.04 -23.68
CA ILE A 408 -6.15 -17.44 -22.64
C ILE A 408 -7.16 -16.32 -22.47
N THR A 409 -8.44 -16.68 -22.50
CA THR A 409 -9.58 -15.79 -22.23
C THR A 409 -10.41 -16.35 -21.09
N TRP A 410 -11.08 -15.46 -20.36
CA TRP A 410 -11.99 -15.89 -19.28
C TRP A 410 -13.18 -14.96 -19.11
N GLN A 411 -14.22 -15.50 -18.49
CA GLN A 411 -15.44 -14.78 -18.12
C GLN A 411 -15.61 -14.81 -16.61
N GLY A 412 -16.06 -13.70 -16.04
CA GLY A 412 -16.30 -13.54 -14.61
C GLY A 412 -16.11 -12.09 -14.16
N GLN A 413 -16.29 -11.85 -12.87
CA GLN A 413 -16.11 -10.54 -12.25
C GLN A 413 -15.15 -10.64 -11.05
N ALA A 414 -14.19 -9.75 -11.01
CA ALA A 414 -13.23 -9.65 -9.91
C ALA A 414 -12.68 -8.22 -9.78
N ARG A 415 -12.16 -7.87 -8.62
CA ARG A 415 -11.36 -6.65 -8.43
C ARG A 415 -9.98 -6.81 -9.06
N LYS A 416 -9.39 -7.99 -8.91
CA LYS A 416 -8.11 -8.41 -9.48
C LYS A 416 -8.19 -9.88 -9.89
N TRP A 417 -7.34 -10.28 -10.81
CA TRP A 417 -7.15 -11.68 -11.18
C TRP A 417 -5.72 -12.10 -10.83
N VAL A 418 -5.56 -13.29 -10.28
CA VAL A 418 -4.25 -13.89 -10.07
C VAL A 418 -4.02 -14.95 -11.13
N LEU A 419 -3.01 -14.73 -11.96
CA LEU A 419 -2.50 -15.72 -12.90
C LEU A 419 -1.49 -16.61 -12.17
N GLN A 420 -1.83 -17.88 -12.06
CA GLN A 420 -0.92 -18.92 -11.57
C GLN A 420 -0.64 -19.91 -12.68
N VAL A 421 0.59 -20.44 -12.71
CA VAL A 421 0.99 -21.44 -13.70
C VAL A 421 1.62 -22.63 -13.00
N GLY A 422 1.33 -23.81 -13.52
CA GLY A 422 1.87 -25.09 -13.03
C GLY A 422 2.86 -25.69 -14.03
N SER A 423 3.94 -26.24 -13.52
CA SER A 423 4.92 -27.03 -14.28
C SER A 423 5.51 -28.10 -13.37
N LYS A 424 5.47 -29.37 -13.82
CA LYS A 424 6.02 -30.53 -13.09
C LYS A 424 5.55 -30.59 -11.61
N GLY A 425 4.25 -30.39 -11.40
CA GLY A 425 3.64 -30.41 -10.06
C GLY A 425 3.92 -29.21 -9.15
N ARG A 426 4.60 -28.17 -9.64
CA ARG A 426 4.87 -26.94 -8.91
C ARG A 426 4.05 -25.80 -9.44
N TRP A 427 3.49 -24.97 -8.57
CA TRP A 427 2.72 -23.77 -8.90
C TRP A 427 3.51 -22.50 -8.65
N PHE A 428 3.32 -21.50 -9.52
CA PHE A 428 3.93 -20.18 -9.41
C PHE A 428 2.87 -19.11 -9.67
N THR A 429 2.85 -18.07 -8.85
CA THR A 429 2.09 -16.84 -9.16
C THR A 429 2.90 -16.05 -10.18
N MET A 430 2.39 -15.97 -11.40
CA MET A 430 3.06 -15.31 -12.52
C MET A 430 2.72 -13.83 -12.55
N ASP A 431 1.45 -13.48 -12.34
CA ASP A 431 1.01 -12.09 -12.43
C ASP A 431 -0.25 -11.81 -11.57
N ILE A 432 -0.48 -10.52 -11.27
CA ILE A 432 -1.68 -10.01 -10.61
C ILE A 432 -2.28 -8.96 -11.55
N LEU A 433 -3.34 -9.33 -12.23
CA LEU A 433 -3.95 -8.57 -13.31
C LEU A 433 -5.12 -7.71 -12.80
N PRO A 434 -5.41 -6.55 -13.42
CA PRO A 434 -6.56 -5.73 -13.07
C PRO A 434 -7.88 -6.46 -13.38
N GLY A 435 -8.95 -6.09 -12.67
CA GLY A 435 -10.25 -6.76 -12.77
C GLY A 435 -10.91 -6.69 -14.15
N ASN A 436 -10.62 -5.66 -14.95
CA ASN A 436 -11.08 -5.52 -16.32
C ASN A 436 -10.26 -6.32 -17.35
N CYS A 437 -9.19 -6.99 -16.94
CA CYS A 437 -8.44 -7.89 -17.81
C CYS A 437 -9.22 -9.20 -17.97
N THR A 438 -9.50 -9.60 -19.22
CA THR A 438 -10.21 -10.85 -19.55
C THR A 438 -9.46 -11.70 -20.56
N LYS A 439 -8.23 -11.28 -20.91
CA LYS A 439 -7.41 -11.95 -21.93
C LYS A 439 -5.93 -11.73 -21.67
N ILE A 440 -5.15 -12.79 -21.81
CA ILE A 440 -3.67 -12.72 -21.86
C ILE A 440 -3.14 -13.59 -23.00
N THR A 441 -1.91 -13.32 -23.41
CA THR A 441 -1.18 -14.19 -24.34
C THR A 441 0.12 -14.63 -23.65
N LEU A 442 0.29 -15.93 -23.46
CA LEU A 442 1.55 -16.50 -23.00
C LEU A 442 2.41 -16.82 -24.23
N PRO A 443 3.65 -16.30 -24.30
CA PRO A 443 4.55 -16.64 -25.40
C PRO A 443 4.72 -18.15 -25.53
N ALA A 444 4.89 -18.68 -26.75
CA ALA A 444 5.01 -20.12 -27.00
C ALA A 444 6.13 -20.78 -26.16
N LYS A 445 7.28 -20.11 -26.01
CA LYS A 445 8.38 -20.53 -25.14
C LYS A 445 7.94 -20.84 -23.70
N VAL A 446 7.03 -20.00 -23.15
CA VAL A 446 6.53 -20.15 -21.78
C VAL A 446 5.41 -21.20 -21.78
N ALA A 447 4.41 -21.03 -22.64
CA ALA A 447 3.25 -21.92 -22.68
C ALA A 447 3.64 -23.39 -22.82
N ASN A 448 4.67 -23.70 -23.62
CA ASN A 448 5.14 -25.08 -23.86
C ASN A 448 5.83 -25.74 -22.64
N THR A 449 6.19 -24.98 -21.62
CA THR A 449 6.78 -25.52 -20.37
C THR A 449 5.75 -25.76 -19.28
N LEU A 450 4.49 -25.39 -19.51
CA LEU A 450 3.41 -25.46 -18.53
C LEU A 450 2.51 -26.66 -18.77
N ASP A 451 2.05 -27.27 -17.69
CA ASP A 451 1.01 -28.32 -17.68
C ASP A 451 -0.32 -27.82 -17.08
N ARG A 452 -0.30 -26.69 -16.38
CA ARG A 452 -1.49 -26.06 -15.74
C ARG A 452 -1.45 -24.54 -15.88
N ILE A 453 -2.62 -23.92 -16.05
CA ILE A 453 -2.83 -22.47 -15.99
C ILE A 453 -4.08 -22.22 -15.14
N ALA A 454 -3.99 -21.35 -14.16
CA ALA A 454 -5.10 -20.98 -13.30
C ALA A 454 -5.32 -19.46 -13.30
N ILE A 455 -6.58 -19.05 -13.39
CA ILE A 455 -7.05 -17.68 -13.20
C ILE A 455 -7.94 -17.66 -11.95
N ARG A 456 -7.46 -16.99 -10.90
CA ARG A 456 -8.18 -16.88 -9.63
C ARG A 456 -8.78 -15.50 -9.45
N PRO A 457 -10.08 -15.36 -9.21
CA PRO A 457 -10.73 -14.08 -8.95
C PRO A 457 -10.46 -13.64 -7.50
N ILE A 458 -10.23 -12.33 -7.32
CA ILE A 458 -10.07 -11.68 -6.01
C ILE A 458 -11.16 -10.62 -5.85
N SER A 459 -11.89 -10.67 -4.74
CA SER A 459 -12.93 -9.69 -4.41
C SER A 459 -12.35 -8.31 -4.10
N PRO A 460 -13.15 -7.25 -4.04
CA PRO A 460 -12.70 -5.92 -3.60
C PRO A 460 -12.03 -5.89 -2.22
N THR A 461 -12.46 -6.75 -1.29
CA THR A 461 -11.87 -6.87 0.06
C THR A 461 -10.73 -7.88 0.15
N GLY A 462 -10.25 -8.39 -0.99
CA GLY A 462 -9.11 -9.29 -1.08
C GLY A 462 -9.44 -10.78 -0.88
N VAL A 463 -10.70 -11.17 -0.72
CA VAL A 463 -11.09 -12.58 -0.57
C VAL A 463 -10.93 -13.32 -1.90
N SER A 464 -10.28 -14.48 -1.86
CA SER A 464 -10.09 -15.34 -3.03
C SER A 464 -11.35 -16.12 -3.38
N GLY A 465 -11.65 -16.20 -4.67
CA GLY A 465 -12.58 -17.20 -5.22
C GLY A 465 -11.86 -18.46 -5.68
N ALA A 466 -12.65 -19.48 -6.03
CA ALA A 466 -12.13 -20.68 -6.64
C ALA A 466 -11.52 -20.37 -8.02
N PRO A 467 -10.34 -20.91 -8.37
CA PRO A 467 -9.73 -20.65 -9.67
C PRO A 467 -10.44 -21.44 -10.79
N GLY A 468 -10.55 -20.85 -11.97
CA GLY A 468 -10.68 -21.64 -13.20
C GLY A 468 -9.30 -22.19 -13.56
N ILE A 469 -9.24 -23.44 -13.99
CA ILE A 469 -7.98 -24.11 -14.31
C ILE A 469 -8.06 -24.77 -15.68
N LEU A 470 -7.02 -24.53 -16.49
CA LEU A 470 -6.74 -25.24 -17.74
C LEU A 470 -5.61 -26.25 -17.48
N ALA A 471 -5.74 -27.46 -18.00
CA ALA A 471 -4.73 -28.51 -17.98
C ALA A 471 -4.45 -29.05 -19.38
N ARG A 472 -3.26 -29.60 -19.60
CA ARG A 472 -2.85 -30.43 -20.75
C ARG A 472 -2.71 -31.87 -20.36
#